data_e63dbbed822d612af892418327c0d0d9
#
_entry.id   e63dbbed822d612af892418327c0d0d9
#
_cell.length_a   1.000
_cell.length_b   1.000
_cell.length_c   1.000
_cell.angle_alpha   90.00
_cell.angle_beta   90.00
_cell.angle_gamma   90.00
#
_symmetry.space_group_name_H-M   'P 1'
#
loop_
_entity.id
_entity.type
_entity.pdbx_description
1 polymer ?
#
loop_
_entity_poly.entity_id
_entity_poly.type
_entity_poly.pdbx_seq_one_letter_code
_entity_poly.pdbx_strand_id
1 'polypeptide(L)'
;FDFARLARWVETAKDCGISKFEISHFFTQWGAKCAPNIYVTENGERKLKFGWHTAATDPEYAALLHALLPQLLTFFEEVGVEKSDLMFHISDEPSEEHKADYLKAKAVVEPYLPGCILRDALSSYDYYTEGLVKHPVVATNHITPFIENDVPDLWAYTCCGQCVDVGNRFLAMPSNRNRILGVQMWKYHITGFLHWGYNFWNSQLSKAVIDPFKVTDAGGAFPGGDGFSVYPGENGPLPSLRQKIFAMALYDMRALS
;
A
#
# COMPACT_ATOMS: atom_id res chain seq x y z
N PHE A 1 -21.20 -8.43 -7.26
CA PHE A 1 -20.51 -7.27 -6.64
C PHE A 1 -20.91 -6.00 -7.37
N ASP A 2 -20.91 -4.86 -6.66
CA ASP A 2 -21.18 -3.55 -7.23
C ASP A 2 -19.88 -2.74 -7.32
N PHE A 3 -19.43 -2.44 -8.53
CA PHE A 3 -18.21 -1.69 -8.80
C PHE A 3 -18.46 -0.22 -9.19
N ALA A 4 -19.68 0.31 -9.06
CA ALA A 4 -20.01 1.67 -9.51
C ALA A 4 -19.14 2.76 -8.85
N ARG A 5 -18.82 2.62 -7.55
CA ARG A 5 -17.92 3.54 -6.85
C ARG A 5 -16.47 3.40 -7.32
N LEU A 6 -16.03 2.16 -7.56
CA LEU A 6 -14.69 1.89 -8.07
C LEU A 6 -14.52 2.44 -9.49
N ALA A 7 -15.56 2.29 -10.36
CA ALA A 7 -15.55 2.86 -11.71
C ALA A 7 -15.33 4.37 -11.70
N ARG A 8 -16.06 5.10 -10.88
CA ARG A 8 -15.88 6.56 -10.72
C ARG A 8 -14.49 6.94 -10.23
N TRP A 9 -13.94 6.14 -9.30
CA TRP A 9 -12.59 6.38 -8.79
C TRP A 9 -11.53 6.13 -9.87
N VAL A 10 -11.64 5.03 -10.63
CA VAL A 10 -10.74 4.70 -11.74
C VAL A 10 -10.81 5.78 -12.84
N GLU A 11 -12.01 6.22 -13.23
CA GLU A 11 -12.19 7.30 -14.19
C GLU A 11 -11.49 8.58 -13.73
N THR A 12 -11.75 9.02 -12.50
CA THR A 12 -11.10 10.20 -11.91
C THR A 12 -9.57 10.07 -11.89
N ALA A 13 -9.04 8.89 -11.54
CA ALA A 13 -7.62 8.64 -11.51
C ALA A 13 -6.99 8.72 -12.92
N LYS A 14 -7.66 8.12 -13.93
CA LYS A 14 -7.23 8.19 -15.34
C LYS A 14 -7.24 9.61 -15.87
N ASP A 15 -8.23 10.41 -15.54
CA ASP A 15 -8.30 11.84 -15.90
C ASP A 15 -7.15 12.66 -15.29
N CYS A 16 -6.62 12.21 -14.14
CA CYS A 16 -5.43 12.77 -13.52
C CYS A 16 -4.11 12.19 -14.05
N GLY A 17 -4.13 11.30 -15.06
CA GLY A 17 -2.95 10.67 -15.67
C GLY A 17 -2.41 9.47 -14.90
N ILE A 18 -3.17 8.90 -13.97
CA ILE A 18 -2.81 7.66 -13.25
C ILE A 18 -3.20 6.47 -14.13
N SER A 19 -2.25 5.58 -14.39
CA SER A 19 -2.46 4.39 -15.23
C SER A 19 -2.29 3.07 -14.47
N LYS A 20 -1.68 3.08 -13.28
CA LYS A 20 -1.42 1.87 -12.48
C LYS A 20 -2.23 1.92 -11.19
N PHE A 21 -2.80 0.78 -10.82
CA PHE A 21 -3.74 0.70 -9.71
C PHE A 21 -3.28 -0.36 -8.70
N GLU A 22 -3.19 0.05 -7.46
CA GLU A 22 -2.86 -0.80 -6.33
C GLU A 22 -4.13 -1.20 -5.60
N ILE A 23 -4.30 -2.50 -5.40
CA ILE A 23 -5.42 -3.09 -4.66
C ILE A 23 -4.91 -3.46 -3.27
N SER A 24 -5.62 -3.03 -2.24
CA SER A 24 -5.24 -3.32 -0.85
C SER A 24 -5.15 -4.83 -0.58
N HIS A 25 -4.33 -5.20 0.40
CA HIS A 25 -4.09 -6.59 0.77
C HIS A 25 -5.37 -7.34 1.16
N PHE A 26 -5.42 -8.60 0.78
CA PHE A 26 -6.57 -9.48 1.03
C PHE A 26 -6.56 -10.09 2.42
N PHE A 27 -5.42 -10.06 3.11
CA PHE A 27 -5.26 -10.63 4.44
C PHE A 27 -4.64 -9.60 5.39
N THR A 28 -4.71 -9.86 6.68
CA THR A 28 -4.19 -8.94 7.69
C THR A 28 -2.67 -8.79 7.60
N GLN A 29 -2.17 -7.63 8.01
CA GLN A 29 -0.75 -7.36 8.17
C GLN A 29 -0.11 -8.32 9.19
N TRP A 30 1.21 -8.39 9.15
CA TRP A 30 2.05 -9.18 10.05
C TRP A 30 1.71 -10.68 10.03
N GLY A 31 1.63 -11.24 8.81
CA GLY A 31 1.61 -12.67 8.60
C GLY A 31 0.41 -13.27 7.90
N ALA A 32 -0.50 -12.46 7.36
CA ALA A 32 -1.63 -12.94 6.56
C ALA A 32 -2.48 -14.02 7.27
N LYS A 33 -2.65 -13.95 8.58
CA LYS A 33 -3.32 -15.00 9.39
C LYS A 33 -4.84 -14.96 9.25
N CYS A 34 -5.41 -13.78 9.03
CA CYS A 34 -6.85 -13.57 9.06
C CYS A 34 -7.33 -12.74 7.87
N ALA A 35 -8.64 -12.73 7.66
CA ALA A 35 -9.30 -11.79 6.75
C ALA A 35 -9.27 -10.35 7.32
N PRO A 36 -9.20 -9.30 6.49
CA PRO A 36 -9.49 -7.94 6.93
C PRO A 36 -10.98 -7.80 7.28
N ASN A 37 -11.35 -6.68 7.92
CA ASN A 37 -12.75 -6.42 8.24
C ASN A 37 -13.55 -6.17 6.96
N ILE A 38 -14.43 -7.09 6.60
CA ILE A 38 -15.32 -7.01 5.44
C ILE A 38 -16.76 -6.93 5.92
N TYR A 39 -17.42 -5.84 5.53
CA TYR A 39 -18.84 -5.63 5.79
C TYR A 39 -19.64 -6.00 4.55
N VAL A 40 -20.73 -6.71 4.76
CA VAL A 40 -21.72 -7.04 3.74
C VAL A 40 -23.06 -6.39 4.08
N THR A 41 -23.89 -6.15 3.07
CA THR A 41 -25.28 -5.72 3.27
C THR A 41 -26.18 -6.90 3.02
N GLU A 42 -26.85 -7.37 4.07
CA GLU A 42 -27.83 -8.46 4.02
C GLU A 42 -29.18 -7.93 4.46
N ASN A 43 -30.20 -8.07 3.63
CA ASN A 43 -31.56 -7.57 3.90
C ASN A 43 -31.61 -6.08 4.28
N GLY A 44 -30.73 -5.26 3.70
CA GLY A 44 -30.63 -3.82 3.98
C GLY A 44 -29.81 -3.46 5.22
N GLU A 45 -29.36 -4.44 6.00
CA GLU A 45 -28.49 -4.21 7.17
C GLU A 45 -27.01 -4.44 6.84
N ARG A 46 -26.16 -3.51 7.26
CA ARG A 46 -24.70 -3.64 7.15
C ARG A 46 -24.15 -4.43 8.32
N LYS A 47 -23.52 -5.58 8.05
CA LYS A 47 -22.96 -6.49 9.06
C LYS A 47 -21.48 -6.77 8.78
N LEU A 48 -20.68 -6.88 9.84
CA LEU A 48 -19.32 -7.42 9.75
C LEU A 48 -19.43 -8.93 9.50
N LYS A 49 -19.02 -9.38 8.33
CA LYS A 49 -19.07 -10.80 7.96
C LYS A 49 -17.72 -11.49 8.21
N PHE A 50 -16.65 -10.91 7.72
CA PHE A 50 -15.28 -11.40 7.91
C PHE A 50 -14.44 -10.37 8.65
N GLY A 51 -13.38 -10.82 9.30
CA GLY A 51 -12.49 -9.96 10.07
C GLY A 51 -11.38 -10.76 10.73
N TRP A 52 -10.73 -10.18 11.71
CA TRP A 52 -9.63 -10.81 12.45
C TRP A 52 -9.99 -12.11 13.20
N HIS A 53 -11.27 -12.40 13.29
CA HIS A 53 -11.80 -13.67 13.81
C HIS A 53 -11.91 -14.76 12.73
N THR A 54 -11.69 -14.44 11.46
CA THR A 54 -11.81 -15.33 10.31
C THR A 54 -10.42 -15.71 9.82
N ALA A 55 -10.09 -16.99 9.80
CA ALA A 55 -8.80 -17.44 9.29
C ALA A 55 -8.62 -17.10 7.80
N ALA A 56 -7.40 -16.79 7.37
CA ALA A 56 -7.09 -16.51 5.97
C ALA A 56 -7.51 -17.63 5.00
N THR A 57 -7.48 -18.88 5.49
CA THR A 57 -7.86 -20.08 4.73
C THR A 57 -9.29 -20.55 5.02
N ASP A 58 -10.10 -19.72 5.68
CA ASP A 58 -11.50 -20.04 5.93
C ASP A 58 -12.24 -20.30 4.60
N PRO A 59 -12.98 -21.41 4.45
CA PRO A 59 -13.61 -21.79 3.19
C PRO A 59 -14.63 -20.77 2.68
N GLU A 60 -15.37 -20.11 3.57
CA GLU A 60 -16.37 -19.10 3.17
C GLU A 60 -15.68 -17.82 2.70
N TYR A 61 -14.57 -17.42 3.36
CA TYR A 61 -13.76 -16.30 2.94
C TYR A 61 -13.04 -16.58 1.60
N ALA A 62 -12.47 -17.78 1.45
CA ALA A 62 -11.89 -18.20 0.18
C ALA A 62 -12.93 -18.18 -0.95
N ALA A 63 -14.14 -18.69 -0.71
CA ALA A 63 -15.24 -18.63 -1.70
C ALA A 63 -15.61 -17.20 -2.09
N LEU A 64 -15.62 -16.26 -1.14
CA LEU A 64 -15.82 -14.83 -1.44
C LEU A 64 -14.73 -14.31 -2.38
N LEU A 65 -13.45 -14.56 -2.07
CA LEU A 65 -12.33 -14.11 -2.91
C LEU A 65 -12.35 -14.74 -4.30
N HIS A 66 -12.64 -16.03 -4.41
CA HIS A 66 -12.75 -16.74 -5.67
C HIS A 66 -13.92 -16.22 -6.54
N ALA A 67 -14.98 -15.73 -5.94
CA ALA A 67 -16.07 -15.08 -6.66
C ALA A 67 -15.77 -13.62 -7.00
N LEU A 68 -15.04 -12.90 -6.16
CA LEU A 68 -14.71 -11.47 -6.33
C LEU A 68 -13.62 -11.28 -7.39
N LEU A 69 -12.51 -12.01 -7.30
CA LEU A 69 -11.31 -11.71 -8.10
C LEU A 69 -11.53 -11.79 -9.61
N PRO A 70 -12.20 -12.83 -10.17
CA PRO A 70 -12.49 -12.84 -11.60
C PRO A 70 -13.37 -11.67 -12.05
N GLN A 71 -14.38 -11.31 -11.26
CA GLN A 71 -15.26 -10.18 -11.57
C GLN A 71 -14.52 -8.83 -11.48
N LEU A 72 -13.62 -8.69 -10.51
CA LEU A 72 -12.78 -7.50 -10.37
C LEU A 72 -11.82 -7.35 -11.57
N LEU A 73 -11.22 -8.43 -12.04
CA LEU A 73 -10.36 -8.40 -13.24
C LEU A 73 -11.15 -8.06 -14.49
N THR A 74 -12.34 -8.65 -14.69
CA THR A 74 -13.23 -8.30 -15.80
C THR A 74 -13.62 -6.82 -15.74
N PHE A 75 -13.98 -6.31 -14.57
CA PHE A 75 -14.28 -4.89 -14.37
C PHE A 75 -13.12 -3.99 -14.79
N PHE A 76 -11.88 -4.29 -14.37
CA PHE A 76 -10.71 -3.48 -14.76
C PHE A 76 -10.46 -3.54 -16.27
N GLU A 77 -10.62 -4.68 -16.91
CA GLU A 77 -10.53 -4.83 -18.36
C GLU A 77 -11.58 -3.97 -19.08
N GLU A 78 -12.85 -3.99 -18.61
CA GLU A 78 -13.95 -3.18 -19.17
C GLU A 78 -13.69 -1.66 -19.06
N VAL A 79 -13.03 -1.20 -18.00
CA VAL A 79 -12.65 0.21 -17.84
C VAL A 79 -11.27 0.53 -18.46
N GLY A 80 -10.68 -0.39 -19.22
CA GLY A 80 -9.44 -0.20 -19.99
C GLY A 80 -8.19 -0.09 -19.11
N VAL A 81 -8.08 -0.95 -18.10
CA VAL A 81 -6.88 -1.12 -17.27
C VAL A 81 -6.32 -2.53 -17.51
N GLU A 82 -5.09 -2.60 -17.97
CA GLU A 82 -4.41 -3.86 -18.25
C GLU A 82 -4.03 -4.59 -16.95
N LYS A 83 -4.01 -5.94 -16.99
CA LYS A 83 -3.60 -6.76 -15.83
C LYS A 83 -2.18 -6.45 -15.35
N SER A 84 -1.28 -6.08 -16.26
CA SER A 84 0.09 -5.65 -15.96
C SER A 84 0.16 -4.30 -15.22
N ASP A 85 -0.93 -3.54 -15.19
CA ASP A 85 -1.05 -2.28 -14.47
C ASP A 85 -1.79 -2.43 -13.13
N LEU A 86 -2.19 -3.68 -12.78
CA LEU A 86 -2.81 -4.01 -11.51
C LEU A 86 -1.80 -4.64 -10.56
N MET A 87 -1.67 -4.05 -9.39
CA MET A 87 -0.84 -4.54 -8.29
C MET A 87 -1.71 -5.02 -7.15
N PHE A 88 -1.45 -6.22 -6.68
CA PHE A 88 -2.18 -6.85 -5.58
C PHE A 88 -1.22 -7.19 -4.44
N HIS A 89 -1.73 -7.13 -3.23
CA HIS A 89 -1.02 -7.44 -2.01
C HIS A 89 -1.63 -8.64 -1.31
N ILE A 90 -0.76 -9.54 -0.84
CA ILE A 90 -1.18 -10.66 0.00
C ILE A 90 -1.31 -10.17 1.44
N SER A 91 -0.24 -9.56 1.96
CA SER A 91 -0.15 -9.09 3.34
C SER A 91 0.70 -7.82 3.40
N ASP A 92 0.95 -7.35 4.60
CA ASP A 92 1.80 -6.21 4.90
C ASP A 92 2.86 -6.60 5.92
N GLU A 93 4.12 -6.25 5.66
CA GLU A 93 5.28 -6.45 6.53
C GLU A 93 5.38 -7.85 7.17
N PRO A 94 5.31 -8.95 6.39
CA PRO A 94 5.48 -10.28 6.95
C PRO A 94 6.94 -10.49 7.42
N SER A 95 7.11 -11.16 8.58
CA SER A 95 8.40 -11.56 9.13
C SER A 95 8.68 -13.05 8.91
N GLU A 96 9.89 -13.51 9.22
CA GLU A 96 10.33 -14.90 9.04
C GLU A 96 9.38 -15.94 9.68
N GLU A 97 8.84 -15.64 10.86
CA GLU A 97 7.88 -16.51 11.57
C GLU A 97 6.53 -16.66 10.85
N HIS A 98 6.26 -15.77 9.88
CA HIS A 98 4.99 -15.71 9.15
C HIS A 98 5.00 -16.45 7.80
N LYS A 99 6.15 -16.97 7.36
CA LYS A 99 6.30 -17.58 6.01
C LYS A 99 5.25 -18.66 5.72
N ALA A 100 4.99 -19.55 6.68
CA ALA A 100 4.04 -20.63 6.48
C ALA A 100 2.59 -20.13 6.29
N ASP A 101 2.17 -19.13 7.06
CA ASP A 101 0.82 -18.56 6.96
C ASP A 101 0.69 -17.68 5.70
N TYR A 102 1.75 -16.93 5.36
CA TYR A 102 1.83 -16.16 4.12
C TYR A 102 1.66 -17.06 2.88
N LEU A 103 2.36 -18.19 2.81
CA LEU A 103 2.23 -19.14 1.69
C LEU A 103 0.82 -19.72 1.56
N LYS A 104 0.17 -20.06 2.69
CA LYS A 104 -1.21 -20.55 2.70
C LYS A 104 -2.18 -19.49 2.17
N ALA A 105 -2.04 -18.26 2.65
CA ALA A 105 -2.87 -17.13 2.21
C ALA A 105 -2.66 -16.83 0.72
N LYS A 106 -1.40 -16.78 0.27
CA LYS A 106 -1.05 -16.57 -1.14
C LYS A 106 -1.69 -17.64 -2.04
N ALA A 107 -1.64 -18.91 -1.63
CA ALA A 107 -2.24 -20.02 -2.39
C ALA A 107 -3.77 -19.88 -2.59
N VAL A 108 -4.47 -19.14 -1.72
CA VAL A 108 -5.91 -18.89 -1.87
C VAL A 108 -6.21 -17.97 -3.06
N VAL A 109 -5.35 -16.98 -3.34
CA VAL A 109 -5.66 -15.90 -4.30
C VAL A 109 -4.81 -15.93 -5.58
N GLU A 110 -3.55 -16.36 -5.52
CA GLU A 110 -2.60 -16.32 -6.63
C GLU A 110 -3.15 -17.00 -7.92
N PRO A 111 -3.87 -18.15 -7.86
CA PRO A 111 -4.44 -18.77 -9.05
C PRO A 111 -5.49 -17.93 -9.78
N TYR A 112 -6.08 -16.96 -9.10
CA TYR A 112 -7.12 -16.07 -9.64
C TYR A 112 -6.58 -14.73 -10.16
N LEU A 113 -5.26 -14.52 -10.09
CA LEU A 113 -4.57 -13.27 -10.48
C LEU A 113 -3.55 -13.49 -11.62
N PRO A 114 -3.88 -14.24 -12.68
CA PRO A 114 -2.93 -14.50 -13.76
C PRO A 114 -2.58 -13.22 -14.52
N GLY A 115 -1.29 -12.93 -14.64
CA GLY A 115 -0.79 -11.74 -15.33
C GLY A 115 -0.79 -10.45 -14.53
N CYS A 116 -1.25 -10.49 -13.27
CA CYS A 116 -1.19 -9.37 -12.35
C CYS A 116 0.14 -9.37 -11.56
N ILE A 117 0.50 -8.20 -11.05
CA ILE A 117 1.68 -8.05 -10.20
C ILE A 117 1.29 -8.34 -8.75
N LEU A 118 1.94 -9.31 -8.11
CA LEU A 118 1.87 -9.53 -6.66
C LEU A 118 3.07 -8.85 -6.02
N ARG A 119 2.81 -7.86 -5.16
CA ARG A 119 3.81 -6.99 -4.57
C ARG A 119 3.47 -6.78 -3.09
N ASP A 120 4.42 -6.97 -2.20
CA ASP A 120 4.20 -6.75 -0.77
C ASP A 120 5.31 -5.90 -0.14
N ALA A 121 4.92 -5.08 0.84
CA ALA A 121 5.85 -4.36 1.70
C ALA A 121 6.56 -5.33 2.64
N LEU A 122 7.89 -5.25 2.73
CA LEU A 122 8.70 -6.16 3.53
C LEU A 122 10.06 -5.57 3.92
N SER A 123 10.70 -6.21 4.90
CA SER A 123 12.07 -5.89 5.33
C SER A 123 13.04 -7.06 5.12
N SER A 124 12.54 -8.31 5.05
CA SER A 124 13.37 -9.51 4.94
C SER A 124 13.76 -9.78 3.49
N TYR A 125 15.08 -9.88 3.23
CA TYR A 125 15.62 -10.25 1.93
C TYR A 125 15.31 -11.72 1.56
N ASP A 126 15.13 -12.60 2.56
CA ASP A 126 14.84 -14.01 2.35
C ASP A 126 13.49 -14.25 1.66
N TYR A 127 12.50 -13.38 1.90
CA TYR A 127 11.22 -13.46 1.16
C TYR A 127 11.40 -13.31 -0.35
N TYR A 128 12.39 -12.52 -0.78
CA TYR A 128 12.71 -12.37 -2.19
C TYR A 128 13.53 -13.57 -2.70
N THR A 129 14.60 -13.94 -2.01
CA THR A 129 15.51 -15.02 -2.46
C THR A 129 14.85 -16.40 -2.47
N GLU A 130 13.90 -16.64 -1.59
CA GLU A 130 13.08 -17.86 -1.56
C GLU A 130 11.89 -17.81 -2.56
N GLY A 131 11.71 -16.68 -3.28
CA GLY A 131 10.67 -16.52 -4.29
C GLY A 131 9.24 -16.35 -3.73
N LEU A 132 9.09 -16.04 -2.44
CA LEU A 132 7.79 -15.78 -1.83
C LEU A 132 7.19 -14.47 -2.38
N VAL A 133 8.01 -13.43 -2.47
CA VAL A 133 7.67 -12.12 -3.04
C VAL A 133 8.62 -11.81 -4.18
N LYS A 134 8.12 -11.78 -5.41
CA LYS A 134 8.91 -11.51 -6.61
C LYS A 134 9.10 -10.02 -6.89
N HIS A 135 8.16 -9.20 -6.48
CA HIS A 135 8.17 -7.75 -6.66
C HIS A 135 8.14 -7.05 -5.29
N PRO A 136 9.29 -6.96 -4.60
CA PRO A 136 9.33 -6.44 -3.26
C PRO A 136 9.16 -4.91 -3.21
N VAL A 137 8.46 -4.44 -2.18
CA VAL A 137 8.47 -3.04 -1.74
C VAL A 137 9.24 -3.00 -0.42
N VAL A 138 10.44 -2.46 -0.42
CA VAL A 138 11.38 -2.65 0.69
C VAL A 138 11.46 -1.42 1.58
N ALA A 139 11.42 -1.64 2.90
CA ALA A 139 11.67 -0.59 3.89
C ALA A 139 13.05 0.04 3.66
N THR A 140 13.13 1.36 3.56
CA THR A 140 14.38 2.06 3.21
C THR A 140 15.55 1.79 4.16
N ASN A 141 15.29 1.44 5.42
CA ASN A 141 16.32 1.05 6.39
C ASN A 141 16.78 -0.43 6.26
N HIS A 142 16.14 -1.22 5.40
CA HIS A 142 16.47 -2.62 5.11
C HIS A 142 16.83 -2.86 3.64
N ILE A 143 16.94 -1.81 2.82
CA ILE A 143 17.03 -1.90 1.37
C ILE A 143 18.41 -2.34 0.85
N THR A 144 19.46 -2.22 1.66
CA THR A 144 20.85 -2.46 1.24
C THR A 144 21.06 -3.81 0.54
N PRO A 145 20.63 -4.98 1.08
CA PRO A 145 20.82 -6.26 0.42
C PRO A 145 20.16 -6.34 -0.96
N PHE A 146 19.02 -5.67 -1.14
CA PHE A 146 18.31 -5.65 -2.41
C PHE A 146 19.03 -4.83 -3.47
N ILE A 147 19.63 -3.70 -3.06
CA ILE A 147 20.44 -2.85 -3.94
C ILE A 147 21.75 -3.54 -4.33
N GLU A 148 22.45 -4.14 -3.37
CA GLU A 148 23.73 -4.82 -3.59
C GLU A 148 23.62 -6.06 -4.49
N ASN A 149 22.44 -6.63 -4.63
CA ASN A 149 22.15 -7.77 -5.49
C ASN A 149 21.31 -7.39 -6.73
N ASP A 150 21.24 -6.12 -7.09
CA ASP A 150 20.61 -5.61 -8.30
C ASP A 150 19.17 -6.17 -8.51
N VAL A 151 18.36 -6.19 -7.44
CA VAL A 151 16.99 -6.72 -7.52
C VAL A 151 16.17 -5.89 -8.54
N PRO A 152 15.66 -6.51 -9.60
CA PRO A 152 14.94 -5.78 -10.65
C PRO A 152 13.58 -5.27 -10.16
N ASP A 153 13.11 -4.17 -10.74
CA ASP A 153 11.82 -3.54 -10.42
C ASP A 153 11.63 -3.29 -8.92
N LEU A 154 12.73 -2.89 -8.25
CA LEU A 154 12.76 -2.62 -6.82
C LEU A 154 11.92 -1.39 -6.48
N TRP A 155 11.01 -1.55 -5.53
CA TRP A 155 10.31 -0.45 -4.89
C TRP A 155 10.80 -0.25 -3.46
N ALA A 156 10.62 0.96 -2.96
CA ALA A 156 10.94 1.31 -1.58
C ALA A 156 9.72 1.89 -0.86
N TYR A 157 9.70 1.79 0.46
CA TYR A 157 8.71 2.49 1.27
C TYR A 157 9.33 3.12 2.52
N THR A 158 8.62 4.11 3.06
CA THR A 158 8.82 4.61 4.42
C THR A 158 7.50 4.61 5.17
N CYS A 159 7.56 4.37 6.46
CA CYS A 159 6.45 4.50 7.39
C CYS A 159 6.96 5.07 8.73
N CYS A 160 6.22 4.89 9.81
CA CYS A 160 6.61 5.33 11.15
C CYS A 160 7.94 4.74 11.66
N GLY A 161 8.34 3.57 11.16
CA GLY A 161 9.58 2.89 11.58
C GLY A 161 10.86 3.52 11.04
N GLN A 162 10.83 4.25 9.93
CA GLN A 162 11.99 4.88 9.30
C GLN A 162 12.18 6.31 9.86
N CYS A 163 12.62 6.42 11.12
CA CYS A 163 12.63 7.68 11.86
C CYS A 163 14.02 8.28 12.16
N VAL A 164 15.13 7.53 12.02
CA VAL A 164 16.47 8.00 12.42
C VAL A 164 17.41 8.17 11.24
N ASP A 165 17.92 7.10 10.67
CA ASP A 165 19.06 7.11 9.75
C ASP A 165 18.68 7.29 8.28
N VAL A 166 17.40 7.28 7.95
CA VAL A 166 16.90 7.37 6.57
C VAL A 166 16.04 8.62 6.35
N GLY A 167 15.88 9.01 5.09
CA GLY A 167 14.97 10.08 4.70
C GLY A 167 13.51 9.69 4.97
N ASN A 168 12.72 10.66 5.47
CA ASN A 168 11.28 10.51 5.62
C ASN A 168 10.63 11.92 5.65
N ARG A 169 9.31 11.98 5.84
CA ARG A 169 8.52 13.21 5.70
C ARG A 169 7.75 13.62 6.96
N PHE A 170 8.22 13.28 8.16
CA PHE A 170 7.58 13.72 9.40
C PHE A 170 7.62 15.24 9.59
N LEU A 171 6.70 15.79 10.34
CA LEU A 171 6.68 17.23 10.65
C LEU A 171 7.96 17.71 11.35
N ALA A 172 8.57 16.86 12.18
CA ALA A 172 9.81 17.17 12.90
C ALA A 172 11.07 17.05 12.03
N MET A 173 10.97 16.51 10.80
CA MET A 173 12.12 16.34 9.92
C MET A 173 12.31 17.56 9.00
N PRO A 174 13.55 17.98 8.76
CA PRO A 174 13.82 19.03 7.79
C PRO A 174 13.48 18.56 6.37
N SER A 175 13.02 19.49 5.53
CA SER A 175 12.51 19.22 4.18
C SER A 175 13.49 18.50 3.24
N ASN A 176 14.80 18.69 3.43
CA ASN A 176 15.83 18.01 2.64
C ASN A 176 15.82 16.48 2.85
N ARG A 177 15.40 15.99 4.01
CA ARG A 177 15.25 14.54 4.27
C ARG A 177 14.10 13.91 3.49
N ASN A 178 13.09 14.69 3.16
CA ASN A 178 12.02 14.27 2.25
C ASN A 178 12.46 14.41 0.79
N ARG A 179 13.12 15.52 0.41
CA ARG A 179 13.53 15.79 -0.97
C ARG A 179 14.59 14.84 -1.50
N ILE A 180 15.52 14.36 -0.64
CA ILE A 180 16.61 13.47 -1.06
C ILE A 180 16.13 12.15 -1.68
N LEU A 181 14.88 11.75 -1.42
CA LEU A 181 14.29 10.52 -1.94
C LEU A 181 14.40 10.42 -3.47
N GLY A 182 14.14 11.52 -4.20
CA GLY A 182 14.24 11.51 -5.66
C GLY A 182 15.66 11.20 -6.19
N VAL A 183 16.67 11.75 -5.53
CA VAL A 183 18.07 11.45 -5.85
C VAL A 183 18.43 10.00 -5.51
N GLN A 184 17.93 9.49 -4.37
CA GLN A 184 18.14 8.10 -3.96
C GLN A 184 17.47 7.13 -4.93
N MET A 185 16.22 7.39 -5.33
CA MET A 185 15.52 6.56 -6.31
C MET A 185 16.30 6.50 -7.65
N TRP A 186 16.73 7.64 -8.16
CA TRP A 186 17.55 7.69 -9.37
C TRP A 186 18.86 6.93 -9.21
N LYS A 187 19.63 7.20 -8.13
CA LYS A 187 20.94 6.61 -7.89
C LYS A 187 20.92 5.08 -7.77
N TYR A 188 19.88 4.54 -7.14
CA TYR A 188 19.75 3.12 -6.84
C TYR A 188 18.77 2.39 -7.75
N HIS A 189 18.33 3.03 -8.85
CA HIS A 189 17.41 2.45 -9.83
C HIS A 189 16.09 1.94 -9.21
N ILE A 190 15.60 2.62 -8.17
CA ILE A 190 14.32 2.32 -7.52
C ILE A 190 13.20 2.83 -8.40
N THR A 191 12.33 1.93 -8.88
CA THR A 191 11.31 2.22 -9.88
C THR A 191 9.98 2.68 -9.29
N GLY A 192 9.77 2.48 -7.99
CA GLY A 192 8.54 2.89 -7.31
C GLY A 192 8.76 3.22 -5.84
N PHE A 193 7.83 4.01 -5.30
CA PHE A 193 7.82 4.40 -3.90
C PHE A 193 6.42 4.30 -3.33
N LEU A 194 6.29 3.60 -2.22
CA LEU A 194 5.05 3.44 -1.47
C LEU A 194 5.10 4.22 -0.16
N HIS A 195 3.98 4.82 0.21
CA HIS A 195 3.74 5.29 1.56
C HIS A 195 2.28 5.00 1.93
N TRP A 196 2.08 4.41 3.10
CA TRP A 196 0.77 3.94 3.56
C TRP A 196 -0.27 5.06 3.78
N GLY A 197 0.17 6.26 4.17
CA GLY A 197 -0.68 7.36 4.56
C GLY A 197 -0.60 8.56 3.62
N TYR A 198 -1.70 8.87 2.91
CA TYR A 198 -1.86 10.09 2.12
C TYR A 198 -2.81 11.09 2.79
N ASN A 199 -3.95 10.61 3.25
CA ASN A 199 -5.01 11.38 3.91
C ASN A 199 -5.65 10.59 5.06
N PHE A 200 -4.85 9.87 5.81
CA PHE A 200 -5.30 9.12 6.97
C PHE A 200 -5.61 10.07 8.14
N TRP A 201 -6.82 10.62 8.13
CA TRP A 201 -7.32 11.54 9.17
C TRP A 201 -8.10 10.79 10.24
N ASN A 202 -7.49 9.75 10.78
CA ASN A 202 -8.06 8.88 11.78
C ASN A 202 -7.09 8.64 12.93
N SER A 203 -7.63 8.27 14.08
CA SER A 203 -6.84 7.68 15.16
C SER A 203 -6.36 6.28 14.76
N GLN A 204 -5.42 5.74 15.51
CA GLN A 204 -4.92 4.37 15.30
C GLN A 204 -6.06 3.37 15.14
N LEU A 205 -5.91 2.43 14.20
CA LEU A 205 -6.90 1.42 13.81
C LEU A 205 -8.23 2.03 13.33
N SER A 206 -8.24 3.29 12.88
CA SER A 206 -9.42 3.99 12.37
C SER A 206 -10.61 4.02 13.36
N LYS A 207 -10.33 4.07 14.65
CA LYS A 207 -11.37 4.05 15.70
C LYS A 207 -12.19 5.33 15.75
N ALA A 208 -11.59 6.47 15.40
CA ALA A 208 -12.25 7.76 15.36
C ALA A 208 -11.63 8.65 14.27
N VAL A 209 -12.44 9.52 13.67
CA VAL A 209 -11.96 10.60 12.81
C VAL A 209 -11.28 11.65 13.70
N ILE A 210 -10.15 12.18 13.24
CA ILE A 210 -9.40 13.25 13.90
C ILE A 210 -9.39 14.53 13.05
N ASP A 211 -9.21 15.67 13.70
CA ASP A 211 -8.88 16.93 13.03
C ASP A 211 -7.36 17.01 12.81
N PRO A 212 -6.84 16.81 11.56
CA PRO A 212 -5.40 16.78 11.32
C PRO A 212 -4.70 18.13 11.55
N PHE A 213 -5.45 19.22 11.70
CA PHE A 213 -4.89 20.52 12.10
C PHE A 213 -4.57 20.59 13.59
N LYS A 214 -5.14 19.70 14.42
CA LYS A 214 -4.95 19.66 15.88
C LYS A 214 -4.21 18.42 16.34
N VAL A 215 -4.48 17.27 15.69
CA VAL A 215 -3.89 15.97 16.04
C VAL A 215 -3.14 15.44 14.82
N THR A 216 -1.82 15.46 14.88
CA THR A 216 -0.96 15.15 13.74
C THR A 216 -0.36 13.74 13.76
N ASP A 217 -0.55 13.02 14.86
CA ASP A 217 0.12 11.78 15.24
C ASP A 217 -0.84 10.59 15.46
N ALA A 218 -2.07 10.70 14.94
CA ALA A 218 -3.14 9.72 15.10
C ALA A 218 -3.50 9.41 16.58
N GLY A 219 -3.31 10.39 17.46
CA GLY A 219 -3.55 10.23 18.90
C GLY A 219 -2.36 9.59 19.64
N GLY A 220 -1.13 9.90 19.23
CA GLY A 220 0.11 9.39 19.83
C GLY A 220 0.58 8.05 19.25
N ALA A 221 -0.02 7.57 18.15
CA ALA A 221 0.31 6.26 17.58
C ALA A 221 1.47 6.31 16.57
N PHE A 222 1.66 7.45 15.89
CA PHE A 222 2.66 7.62 14.82
C PHE A 222 3.43 8.93 15.01
N PRO A 223 4.62 9.06 14.40
CA PRO A 223 5.28 10.36 14.30
C PRO A 223 4.38 11.41 13.63
N GLY A 224 4.43 12.64 14.10
CA GLY A 224 3.58 13.72 13.59
C GLY A 224 3.69 13.87 12.07
N GLY A 225 2.55 13.79 11.38
CA GLY A 225 2.41 13.91 9.94
C GLY A 225 2.71 12.64 9.14
N ASP A 226 3.01 11.51 9.74
CA ASP A 226 3.24 10.26 9.03
C ASP A 226 1.99 9.82 8.24
N GLY A 227 0.81 9.84 8.87
CA GLY A 227 -0.43 9.34 8.27
C GLY A 227 -1.00 10.21 7.14
N PHE A 228 -0.52 11.42 6.91
CA PHE A 228 -1.07 12.27 5.86
C PHE A 228 -0.10 13.31 5.33
N SER A 229 -0.25 13.63 4.05
CA SER A 229 0.48 14.72 3.37
C SER A 229 -0.44 15.81 2.82
N VAL A 230 -1.74 15.62 2.92
CA VAL A 230 -2.78 16.59 2.57
C VAL A 230 -3.72 16.82 3.75
N TYR A 231 -4.34 17.98 3.79
CA TYR A 231 -5.31 18.37 4.83
C TYR A 231 -6.71 18.52 4.21
N PRO A 232 -7.79 18.32 4.97
CA PRO A 232 -9.13 18.61 4.49
C PRO A 232 -9.32 20.13 4.34
N GLY A 233 -9.83 20.57 3.21
CA GLY A 233 -10.23 21.94 2.97
C GLY A 233 -11.68 22.02 2.52
N GLU A 234 -12.30 23.20 2.63
CA GLU A 234 -13.69 23.44 2.28
C GLU A 234 -13.99 23.11 0.81
N ASN A 235 -13.06 23.47 -0.09
CA ASN A 235 -13.22 23.31 -1.54
C ASN A 235 -12.31 22.22 -2.13
N GLY A 236 -11.81 21.29 -1.31
CA GLY A 236 -10.92 20.20 -1.73
C GLY A 236 -9.68 20.06 -0.85
N PRO A 237 -8.78 19.12 -1.18
CA PRO A 237 -7.62 18.86 -0.35
C PRO A 237 -6.62 20.01 -0.39
N LEU A 238 -6.06 20.35 0.77
CA LEU A 238 -4.99 21.35 0.92
C LEU A 238 -3.63 20.62 0.96
N PRO A 239 -2.76 20.77 -0.03
CA PRO A 239 -1.46 20.14 -0.04
C PRO A 239 -0.56 20.74 1.05
N SER A 240 0.10 19.88 1.82
CA SER A 240 1.11 20.31 2.78
C SER A 240 2.42 20.73 2.07
N LEU A 241 3.30 21.44 2.80
CA LEU A 241 4.67 21.67 2.33
C LEU A 241 5.39 20.34 2.04
N ARG A 242 5.16 19.30 2.84
CA ARG A 242 5.75 17.96 2.66
C ARG A 242 5.33 17.33 1.33
N GLN A 243 4.07 17.49 0.94
CA GLN A 243 3.57 17.04 -0.37
C GLN A 243 4.26 17.78 -1.53
N LYS A 244 4.45 19.08 -1.40
CA LYS A 244 5.15 19.89 -2.42
C LYS A 244 6.64 19.52 -2.52
N ILE A 245 7.30 19.30 -1.39
CA ILE A 245 8.69 18.86 -1.36
C ILE A 245 8.86 17.46 -1.97
N PHE A 246 7.91 16.55 -1.72
CA PHE A 246 7.91 15.24 -2.37
C PHE A 246 7.74 15.35 -3.90
N ALA A 247 6.86 16.22 -4.38
CA ALA A 247 6.76 16.51 -5.81
C ALA A 247 8.07 17.06 -6.39
N MET A 248 8.78 17.94 -5.67
CA MET A 248 10.11 18.41 -6.08
C MET A 248 11.14 17.28 -6.14
N ALA A 249 11.09 16.30 -5.22
CA ALA A 249 11.94 15.12 -5.27
C ALA A 249 11.74 14.32 -6.57
N LEU A 250 10.50 14.17 -7.03
CA LEU A 250 10.21 13.51 -8.30
C LEU A 250 10.68 14.32 -9.52
N TYR A 251 10.66 15.66 -9.44
CA TYR A 251 11.27 16.50 -10.48
C TYR A 251 12.79 16.37 -10.49
N ASP A 252 13.45 16.32 -9.32
CA ASP A 252 14.88 16.07 -9.24
C ASP A 252 15.25 14.71 -9.87
N MET A 253 14.49 13.65 -9.59
CA MET A 253 14.67 12.33 -10.20
C MET A 253 14.58 12.40 -11.73
N ARG A 254 13.54 13.07 -12.26
CA ARG A 254 13.37 13.25 -13.72
C ARG A 254 14.49 14.06 -14.36
N ALA A 255 15.03 15.07 -13.66
CA ALA A 255 16.11 15.90 -14.17
C ALA A 255 17.45 15.16 -14.23
N LEU A 256 17.61 14.10 -13.43
CA LEU A 256 18.80 13.25 -13.40
C LEU A 256 18.72 12.08 -14.40
N SER A 257 17.52 11.69 -14.83
CA SER A 257 17.27 10.64 -15.82
C SER A 257 17.38 11.15 -17.26
#